data_dec5cd8d806cde4f9bb1b580b4859291
#
_entry.id   dec5cd8d806cde4f9bb1b580b4859291
#
_cell.length_a   1.000
_cell.length_b   1.000
_cell.length_c   1.000
_cell.angle_alpha   90.00
_cell.angle_beta   90.00
_cell.angle_gamma   90.00
#
_symmetry.space_group_name_H-M   'P 1'
#
loop_
_entity.id
_entity.type
_entity.pdbx_description
1 polymer ?
#
loop_
_entity_poly.entity_id
_entity_poly.type
_entity_poly.pdbx_seq_one_letter_code
_entity_poly.pdbx_strand_id
1 'polypeptide(L)'
;VAVALHNKPHRNDTVRLGMDAIGKCDTVTFFQADQPLISPSSITALLCAAENTPEYIWRASFEGAPGAPVLFPSWTFDELRTLPSGKGGGYVAKQHKELVRCIEVSSRWELFDVDTPADLILLQKHLGL
;
A
#
# COMPACT_ATOMS: atom_id res chain seq x y z
N VAL A 1 -7.57 10.76 13.78
CA VAL A 1 -7.40 9.35 13.42
C VAL A 1 -8.65 8.59 13.79
N ALA A 2 -9.23 7.88 12.82
CA ALA A 2 -10.35 6.98 13.07
C ALA A 2 -9.84 5.54 13.23
N VAL A 3 -10.43 4.79 14.15
CA VAL A 3 -10.08 3.39 14.37
C VAL A 3 -11.30 2.53 14.07
N ALA A 4 -11.13 1.54 13.16
CA ALA A 4 -12.15 0.57 12.82
C ALA A 4 -11.64 -0.83 13.22
N LEU A 5 -12.23 -1.39 14.25
CA LEU A 5 -11.87 -2.72 14.75
C LEU A 5 -12.86 -3.76 14.27
N HIS A 6 -12.35 -4.95 13.94
CA HIS A 6 -13.18 -6.08 13.57
C HIS A 6 -12.46 -7.40 13.88
N ASN A 7 -13.23 -8.48 13.95
CA ASN A 7 -12.73 -9.84 14.17
C ASN A 7 -12.95 -10.77 12.96
N LYS A 8 -13.23 -10.19 11.79
CA LYS A 8 -13.44 -10.96 10.57
C LYS A 8 -12.10 -11.49 10.05
N PRO A 9 -12.04 -12.74 9.56
CA PRO A 9 -10.76 -13.42 9.32
C PRO A 9 -10.08 -13.05 7.99
N HIS A 10 -10.79 -12.39 7.07
CA HIS A 10 -10.29 -12.21 5.71
C HIS A 10 -9.79 -10.79 5.42
N ARG A 11 -8.73 -10.70 4.60
CA ARG A 11 -8.11 -9.45 4.19
C ARG A 11 -9.09 -8.52 3.45
N ASN A 12 -9.98 -9.08 2.64
CA ASN A 12 -11.00 -8.31 1.92
C ASN A 12 -11.95 -7.57 2.88
N ASP A 13 -12.25 -8.13 4.03
CA ASP A 13 -13.07 -7.47 5.06
C ASP A 13 -12.35 -6.25 5.62
N THR A 14 -11.06 -6.36 5.88
CA THR A 14 -10.24 -5.23 6.37
C THR A 14 -10.23 -4.09 5.36
N VAL A 15 -10.03 -4.40 4.09
CA VAL A 15 -10.04 -3.39 3.02
C VAL A 15 -11.41 -2.71 2.93
N ARG A 16 -12.49 -3.48 2.90
CA ARG A 16 -13.85 -2.96 2.82
C ARG A 16 -14.19 -2.03 3.98
N LEU A 17 -13.88 -2.46 5.20
CA LEU A 17 -14.13 -1.64 6.40
C LEU A 17 -13.28 -0.37 6.41
N GLY A 18 -12.04 -0.43 5.94
CA GLY A 18 -11.21 0.75 5.78
C GLY A 18 -11.78 1.73 4.76
N MET A 19 -12.25 1.22 3.62
CA MET A 19 -12.90 2.04 2.60
C MET A 19 -14.16 2.73 3.12
N ASP A 20 -14.96 2.03 3.91
CA ASP A 20 -16.16 2.59 4.52
C ASP A 20 -15.82 3.68 5.55
N ALA A 21 -14.74 3.49 6.31
CA ALA A 21 -14.33 4.42 7.37
C ALA A 21 -13.77 5.74 6.84
N ILE A 22 -13.06 5.75 5.70
CA ILE A 22 -12.44 6.97 5.16
C ILE A 22 -13.43 7.90 4.47
N GLY A 23 -14.59 7.41 4.06
CA GLY A 23 -15.60 8.22 3.39
C GLY A 23 -15.20 8.65 1.98
N LYS A 24 -15.62 9.86 1.58
CA LYS A 24 -15.31 10.40 0.24
C LYS A 24 -13.88 10.88 0.14
N CYS A 25 -13.16 10.41 -0.88
CA CYS A 25 -11.80 10.85 -1.20
C CYS A 25 -11.50 10.53 -2.67
N ASP A 26 -10.42 11.10 -3.19
CA ASP A 26 -10.02 10.92 -4.59
C ASP A 26 -9.09 9.72 -4.76
N THR A 27 -8.31 9.41 -3.73
CA THR A 27 -7.34 8.31 -3.72
C THR A 27 -7.31 7.65 -2.35
N VAL A 28 -6.88 6.39 -2.32
CA VAL A 28 -6.60 5.66 -1.09
C VAL A 28 -5.25 4.99 -1.18
N THR A 29 -4.50 5.04 -0.09
CA THR A 29 -3.22 4.33 0.03
C THR A 29 -3.28 3.43 1.25
N PHE A 30 -2.92 2.17 1.06
CA PHE A 30 -2.84 1.21 2.16
C PHE A 30 -1.39 1.08 2.61
N PHE A 31 -1.16 1.32 3.88
CA PHE A 31 0.14 1.13 4.53
C PHE A 31 0.13 -0.13 5.35
N GLN A 32 1.22 -0.87 5.30
CA GLN A 32 1.42 -2.06 6.12
C GLN A 32 2.21 -1.68 7.37
N ALA A 33 1.74 -2.16 8.53
CA ALA A 33 2.39 -1.85 9.81
C ALA A 33 3.79 -2.47 9.94
N ASP A 34 4.09 -3.49 9.15
CA ASP A 34 5.36 -4.18 9.13
C ASP A 34 6.42 -3.57 8.19
N GLN A 35 6.11 -2.44 7.54
CA GLN A 35 7.05 -1.64 6.74
C GLN A 35 7.39 -0.33 7.46
N PRO A 36 8.25 -0.34 8.48
CA PRO A 36 8.45 0.83 9.33
C PRO A 36 9.27 1.96 8.72
N LEU A 37 10.01 1.71 7.63
CA LEU A 37 10.96 2.67 7.07
C LEU A 37 10.53 3.33 5.77
N ILE A 38 9.26 3.23 5.38
CA ILE A 38 8.76 3.99 4.22
C ILE A 38 8.96 5.49 4.48
N SER A 39 9.56 6.20 3.53
CA SER A 39 9.91 7.61 3.74
C SER A 39 8.77 8.57 3.38
N PRO A 40 8.66 9.71 4.07
CA PRO A 40 7.71 10.75 3.69
C PRO A 40 7.90 11.25 2.26
N SER A 41 9.13 11.30 1.77
CA SER A 41 9.40 11.73 0.39
C SER A 41 8.83 10.76 -0.64
N SER A 42 8.89 9.45 -0.38
CA SER A 42 8.29 8.44 -1.25
C SER A 42 6.76 8.53 -1.25
N ILE A 43 6.15 8.78 -0.09
CA ILE A 43 4.71 9.00 0.04
C ILE A 43 4.29 10.25 -0.76
N THR A 44 5.02 11.35 -0.61
CA THR A 44 4.77 12.59 -1.36
C THR A 44 4.87 12.35 -2.86
N ALA A 45 5.87 11.59 -3.31
CA ALA A 45 6.04 11.26 -4.73
C ALA A 45 4.84 10.47 -5.28
N LEU A 46 4.32 9.50 -4.51
CA LEU A 46 3.11 8.76 -4.89
C LEU A 46 1.90 9.67 -5.01
N LEU A 47 1.69 10.56 -4.05
CA LEU A 47 0.56 11.50 -4.06
C LEU A 47 0.65 12.47 -5.24
N CYS A 48 1.81 13.02 -5.51
CA CYS A 48 2.02 13.93 -6.64
C CYS A 48 1.78 13.24 -7.98
N ALA A 49 2.26 12.01 -8.14
CA ALA A 49 2.03 11.21 -9.34
C ALA A 49 0.54 10.95 -9.56
N ALA A 50 -0.20 10.61 -8.49
CA ALA A 50 -1.63 10.37 -8.55
C ALA A 50 -2.43 11.63 -8.92
N GLU A 51 -2.03 12.80 -8.42
CA GLU A 51 -2.67 14.07 -8.78
C GLU A 51 -2.50 14.40 -10.26
N ASN A 52 -1.30 14.15 -10.81
CA ASN A 52 -0.98 14.47 -12.20
C ASN A 52 -1.53 13.43 -13.19
N THR A 53 -1.69 12.19 -12.77
CA THR A 53 -2.10 11.06 -13.62
C THR A 53 -3.11 10.16 -12.89
N PRO A 54 -4.35 10.64 -12.68
CA PRO A 54 -5.35 9.90 -11.90
C PRO A 54 -5.85 8.61 -12.56
N GLU A 55 -5.48 8.37 -13.80
CA GLU A 55 -5.82 7.15 -14.54
C GLU A 55 -4.98 5.93 -14.11
N TYR A 56 -3.88 6.12 -13.38
CA TYR A 56 -2.99 5.03 -13.01
C TYR A 56 -3.11 4.64 -11.53
N ILE A 57 -2.86 3.35 -11.28
CA ILE A 57 -2.56 2.84 -9.94
C ILE A 57 -1.05 3.02 -9.73
N TRP A 58 -0.64 3.72 -8.68
CA TRP A 58 0.76 3.97 -8.39
C TRP A 58 1.25 3.11 -7.23
N ARG A 59 2.46 2.61 -7.32
CA ARG A 59 3.05 1.82 -6.24
C ARG A 59 4.55 2.07 -6.11
N ALA A 60 5.06 1.81 -4.91
CA ALA A 60 6.50 1.85 -4.66
C ALA A 60 7.19 0.65 -5.30
N SER A 61 8.45 0.87 -5.71
CA SER A 61 9.31 -0.19 -6.23
C SER A 61 10.76 0.08 -5.83
N PHE A 62 11.57 -0.97 -5.82
CA PHE A 62 13.02 -0.85 -5.66
C PHE A 62 13.70 -1.78 -6.67
N GLU A 63 14.62 -1.23 -7.45
CA GLU A 63 15.33 -1.93 -8.52
C GLU A 63 14.38 -2.70 -9.45
N GLY A 64 13.26 -2.06 -9.79
CA GLY A 64 12.24 -2.63 -10.66
C GLY A 64 11.31 -3.64 -10.01
N ALA A 65 11.55 -4.04 -8.75
CA ALA A 65 10.68 -4.95 -8.02
C ALA A 65 9.56 -4.16 -7.33
N PRO A 66 8.28 -4.39 -7.70
CA PRO A 66 7.17 -3.66 -7.09
C PRO A 66 6.88 -4.14 -5.67
N GLY A 67 6.49 -3.19 -4.82
CA GLY A 67 6.13 -3.44 -3.43
C GLY A 67 4.96 -2.59 -2.97
N ALA A 68 4.80 -2.47 -1.67
CA ALA A 68 3.86 -1.56 -1.03
C ALA A 68 4.61 -0.30 -0.54
N PRO A 69 3.93 0.84 -0.35
CA PRO A 69 2.50 1.06 -0.49
C PRO A 69 2.01 1.11 -1.93
N VAL A 70 0.71 0.86 -2.09
CA VAL A 70 0.01 1.00 -3.36
C VAL A 70 -1.07 2.06 -3.21
N LEU A 71 -1.11 2.98 -4.14
CA LEU A 71 -2.10 4.06 -4.18
C LEU A 71 -3.12 3.77 -5.27
N PHE A 72 -4.40 3.78 -4.89
CA PHE A 72 -5.53 3.48 -5.76
C PHE A 72 -6.35 4.73 -6.05
N PRO A 73 -6.58 5.08 -7.33
CA PRO A 73 -7.49 6.15 -7.70
C PRO A 73 -8.95 5.74 -7.49
N SER A 74 -9.84 6.73 -7.47
CA SER A 74 -11.26 6.53 -7.17
C SER A 74 -11.99 5.54 -8.08
N TRP A 75 -11.55 5.39 -9.33
CA TRP A 75 -12.18 4.44 -10.25
C TRP A 75 -11.99 2.97 -9.83
N THR A 76 -11.07 2.68 -8.89
CA THR A 76 -10.86 1.32 -8.34
C THR A 76 -11.71 1.02 -7.11
N PHE A 77 -12.40 2.01 -6.56
CA PHE A 77 -13.02 1.90 -5.22
C PHE A 77 -14.10 0.84 -5.14
N ASP A 78 -14.93 0.70 -6.16
CA ASP A 78 -15.96 -0.35 -6.17
C ASP A 78 -15.33 -1.75 -6.14
N GLU A 79 -14.24 -1.95 -6.86
CA GLU A 79 -13.49 -3.21 -6.86
C GLU A 79 -12.85 -3.48 -5.51
N LEU A 80 -12.31 -2.45 -4.83
CA LEU A 80 -11.74 -2.59 -3.49
C LEU A 80 -12.80 -2.97 -2.45
N ARG A 81 -14.03 -2.49 -2.61
CA ARG A 81 -15.14 -2.84 -1.71
C ARG A 81 -15.73 -4.22 -1.96
N THR A 82 -15.50 -4.80 -3.12
CA THR A 82 -16.08 -6.07 -3.56
C THR A 82 -15.04 -7.13 -3.88
N LEU A 83 -13.90 -7.09 -3.18
CA LEU A 83 -12.81 -8.07 -3.36
C LEU A 83 -13.29 -9.50 -3.08
N PRO A 84 -12.78 -10.49 -3.84
CA PRO A 84 -12.99 -11.89 -3.51
C PRO A 84 -12.45 -12.24 -2.12
N SER A 85 -13.03 -13.25 -1.48
CA SER A 85 -12.61 -13.70 -0.16
C SER A 85 -11.11 -13.96 -0.07
N GLY A 86 -10.46 -13.40 0.95
CA GLY A 86 -9.03 -13.53 1.20
C GLY A 86 -8.12 -12.66 0.35
N LYS A 87 -8.67 -11.88 -0.59
CA LYS A 87 -7.88 -10.98 -1.44
C LYS A 87 -7.77 -9.58 -0.84
N GLY A 88 -6.66 -8.92 -1.11
CA GLY A 88 -6.41 -7.51 -0.78
C GLY A 88 -6.27 -6.65 -2.02
N GLY A 89 -5.82 -5.41 -1.83
CA GLY A 89 -5.66 -4.45 -2.94
C GLY A 89 -4.76 -4.93 -4.08
N GLY A 90 -3.80 -5.80 -3.80
CA GLY A 90 -2.96 -6.40 -4.83
C GLY A 90 -3.74 -7.15 -5.91
N TYR A 91 -4.91 -7.68 -5.58
CA TYR A 91 -5.79 -8.31 -6.56
C TYR A 91 -6.26 -7.29 -7.61
N VAL A 92 -6.69 -6.11 -7.20
CA VAL A 92 -7.11 -5.03 -8.11
C VAL A 92 -5.94 -4.59 -8.99
N ALA A 93 -4.77 -4.39 -8.42
CA ALA A 93 -3.57 -4.02 -9.18
C ALA A 93 -3.24 -5.07 -10.24
N LYS A 94 -3.37 -6.34 -9.95
CA LYS A 94 -3.16 -7.43 -10.93
C LYS A 94 -4.18 -7.42 -12.07
N GLN A 95 -5.44 -7.12 -11.76
CA GLN A 95 -6.50 -7.04 -12.78
C GLN A 95 -6.26 -5.89 -13.76
N HIS A 96 -5.57 -4.84 -13.32
CA HIS A 96 -5.29 -3.64 -14.11
C HIS A 96 -3.79 -3.41 -14.29
N LYS A 97 -3.00 -4.45 -14.47
CA LYS A 97 -1.53 -4.38 -14.52
C LYS A 97 -1.00 -3.40 -15.57
N GLU A 98 -1.71 -3.21 -16.68
CA GLU A 98 -1.37 -2.25 -17.73
C GLU A 98 -1.52 -0.79 -17.29
N LEU A 99 -2.31 -0.54 -16.24
CA LEU A 99 -2.51 0.78 -15.65
C LEU A 99 -1.73 0.97 -14.34
N VAL A 100 -0.85 0.04 -13.99
CA VAL A 100 0.03 0.17 -12.83
C VAL A 100 1.32 0.86 -13.25
N ARG A 101 1.72 1.86 -12.44
CA ARG A 101 2.99 2.57 -12.59
C ARG A 101 3.74 2.54 -11.26
N CYS A 102 5.06 2.58 -11.34
CA CYS A 102 5.92 2.47 -10.16
C CYS A 102 6.66 3.78 -9.90
N ILE A 103 6.84 4.09 -8.62
CA ILE A 103 7.79 5.10 -8.15
C ILE A 103 8.94 4.35 -7.50
N GLU A 104 10.16 4.59 -8.00
CA GLU A 104 11.37 4.00 -7.44
C GLU A 104 11.72 4.69 -6.12
N VAL A 105 11.83 3.92 -5.05
CA VAL A 105 12.27 4.43 -3.74
C VAL A 105 13.80 4.45 -3.68
N SER A 106 14.35 5.25 -2.76
CA SER A 106 15.79 5.47 -2.67
C SER A 106 16.56 4.33 -2.01
N SER A 107 15.89 3.48 -1.25
CA SER A 107 16.52 2.39 -0.49
C SER A 107 15.61 1.17 -0.41
N ARG A 108 16.22 -0.01 -0.49
CA ARG A 108 15.50 -1.27 -0.28
C ARG A 108 14.83 -1.35 1.09
N TRP A 109 15.38 -0.64 2.08
CA TRP A 109 14.87 -0.64 3.44
C TRP A 109 13.49 0.01 3.59
N GLU A 110 13.13 0.88 2.65
CA GLU A 110 11.78 1.46 2.62
C GLU A 110 10.70 0.40 2.38
N LEU A 111 11.03 -0.66 1.63
CA LEU A 111 10.11 -1.76 1.31
C LEU A 111 10.35 -3.00 2.18
N PHE A 112 11.21 -2.90 3.19
CA PHE A 112 11.58 -4.02 4.03
C PHE A 112 10.46 -4.37 5.02
N ASP A 113 9.98 -5.62 4.94
CA ASP A 113 8.96 -6.16 5.84
C ASP A 113 9.59 -6.80 7.06
N VAL A 114 9.09 -6.47 8.24
CA VAL A 114 9.52 -7.09 9.50
C VAL A 114 8.49 -8.16 9.90
N ASP A 115 8.73 -9.39 9.48
CA ASP A 115 7.82 -10.52 9.72
C ASP A 115 8.31 -11.46 10.81
N THR A 116 9.62 -11.50 11.07
CA THR A 116 10.26 -12.43 11.99
C THR A 116 11.19 -11.69 12.96
N PRO A 117 11.56 -12.33 14.12
CA PRO A 117 12.60 -11.78 14.99
C PRO A 117 13.94 -11.55 14.28
N ALA A 118 14.29 -12.40 13.30
CA ALA A 118 15.49 -12.21 12.49
C ALA A 118 15.44 -10.94 11.66
N ASP A 119 14.29 -10.62 11.08
CA ASP A 119 14.09 -9.38 10.34
C ASP A 119 14.25 -8.16 11.23
N LEU A 120 13.73 -8.23 12.45
CA LEU A 120 13.88 -7.16 13.44
C LEU A 120 15.36 -6.92 13.78
N ILE A 121 16.14 -7.98 13.94
CA ILE A 121 17.59 -7.88 14.18
C ILE A 121 18.29 -7.20 13.00
N LEU A 122 17.94 -7.57 11.77
CA LEU A 122 18.50 -6.95 10.57
C LEU A 122 18.16 -5.45 10.52
N LEU A 123 16.92 -5.09 10.81
CA LEU A 123 16.48 -3.72 10.86
C LEU A 123 17.23 -2.91 11.92
N GLN A 124 17.38 -3.47 13.12
CA GLN A 124 18.11 -2.82 14.21
C GLN A 124 19.57 -2.57 13.81
N LYS A 125 20.23 -3.53 13.18
CA LYS A 125 21.58 -3.36 12.65
C LYS A 125 21.67 -2.22 11.65
N HIS A 126 20.73 -2.17 10.71
CA HIS A 126 20.69 -1.10 9.72
C HIS A 126 20.53 0.28 10.37
N LEU A 127 19.75 0.39 11.43
CA LEU A 127 19.51 1.63 12.16
C LEU A 127 20.62 1.96 13.18
N GLY A 128 21.60 1.10 13.35
CA GLY A 128 22.67 1.30 14.33
C GLY A 128 22.25 1.08 15.78
N LEU A 129 21.25 0.27 15.98
CA LEU A 129 20.72 -0.05 17.33
C LEU A 129 21.31 -1.34 17.89
#